data_c79dcd56b8476b7974cafe5bb7697353
#
_entry.id   c79dcd56b8476b7974cafe5bb7697353
#
_cell.length_a   1.000
_cell.length_b   1.000
_cell.length_c   1.000
_cell.angle_alpha   90.00
_cell.angle_beta   90.00
_cell.angle_gamma   90.00
#
_symmetry.space_group_name_H-M   'P 1'
#
loop_
_entity.id
_entity.type
_entity.pdbx_description
1 polymer ?
#
loop_
_entity_poly.entity_id
_entity_poly.type
_entity_poly.pdbx_seq_one_letter_code
_entity_poly.pdbx_strand_id
1 'polypeptide(L)'
;MPVPSPLLATPDDIEHAFYDGLLHADVEQIMACWAEHEDVVCIPPGGKPLHGLHAIRKLFTDLILNGPIALRVTHTHKSLQLAQAIHTVTEHVSVQTDDGQAVAQLYSLNVFHKTAQGWRLVAHHTSPGHITDGLVEPHALPSTVLH
;
A
#
# COMPACT_ATOMS: atom_id res chain seq x y z
N MET A 1 0.10 -9.43 -14.08
CA MET A 1 0.45 -8.29 -14.94
C MET A 1 1.83 -7.78 -14.59
N PRO A 2 2.74 -7.77 -15.54
CA PRO A 2 4.08 -7.30 -15.25
C PRO A 2 4.11 -5.80 -14.94
N VAL A 3 5.13 -5.38 -14.25
CA VAL A 3 5.40 -3.98 -14.00
C VAL A 3 5.67 -3.31 -15.35
N PRO A 4 5.17 -2.09 -15.59
CA PRO A 4 5.44 -1.36 -16.83
C PRO A 4 6.94 -1.18 -17.07
N SER A 5 7.30 -0.85 -18.32
CA SER A 5 8.70 -0.63 -18.68
C SER A 5 9.35 0.32 -17.66
N PRO A 6 10.48 -0.06 -17.07
CA PRO A 6 11.08 0.74 -15.99
C PRO A 6 11.38 2.17 -16.38
N LEU A 7 11.83 2.39 -17.61
CA LEU A 7 12.25 3.72 -18.04
C LEU A 7 11.09 4.65 -18.38
N LEU A 8 9.92 4.09 -18.67
CA LEU A 8 8.75 4.85 -19.09
C LEU A 8 7.67 4.94 -18.04
N ALA A 9 7.74 4.12 -17.01
CA ALA A 9 6.73 4.10 -15.97
C ALA A 9 6.84 5.35 -15.09
N THR A 10 5.68 5.87 -14.70
CA THR A 10 5.59 7.02 -13.78
C THR A 10 5.40 6.50 -12.34
N PRO A 11 5.52 7.37 -11.34
CA PRO A 11 5.14 6.96 -9.98
C PRO A 11 3.72 6.43 -9.90
N ASP A 12 2.78 7.02 -10.65
CA ASP A 12 1.40 6.52 -10.67
C ASP A 12 1.33 5.10 -11.21
N ASP A 13 2.11 4.79 -12.25
CA ASP A 13 2.13 3.44 -12.82
C ASP A 13 2.65 2.42 -11.81
N ILE A 14 3.69 2.78 -11.08
CA ILE A 14 4.28 1.90 -10.06
C ILE A 14 3.29 1.69 -8.92
N GLU A 15 2.66 2.76 -8.47
CA GLU A 15 1.67 2.66 -7.39
C GLU A 15 0.49 1.79 -7.82
N HIS A 16 0.02 1.98 -9.04
CA HIS A 16 -1.08 1.16 -9.56
C HIS A 16 -0.70 -0.32 -9.59
N ALA A 17 0.52 -0.62 -10.06
CA ALA A 17 1.00 -2.00 -10.11
C ALA A 17 1.12 -2.60 -8.70
N PHE A 18 1.56 -1.80 -7.74
CA PHE A 18 1.68 -2.24 -6.36
C PHE A 18 0.32 -2.64 -5.77
N TYR A 19 -0.68 -1.77 -5.88
CA TYR A 19 -2.01 -2.08 -5.36
C TYR A 19 -2.70 -3.18 -6.15
N ASP A 20 -2.47 -3.24 -7.46
CA ASP A 20 -2.98 -4.31 -8.28
C ASP A 20 -2.41 -5.66 -7.84
N GLY A 21 -1.14 -5.68 -7.45
CA GLY A 21 -0.52 -6.89 -6.90
C GLY A 21 -1.20 -7.37 -5.63
N LEU A 22 -1.59 -6.46 -4.75
CA LEU A 22 -2.35 -6.81 -3.55
C LEU A 22 -3.74 -7.35 -3.93
N LEU A 23 -4.38 -6.69 -4.87
CA LEU A 23 -5.72 -7.06 -5.31
C LEU A 23 -5.76 -8.45 -5.94
N HIS A 24 -4.66 -8.88 -6.56
CA HIS A 24 -4.57 -10.18 -7.23
C HIS A 24 -3.71 -11.20 -6.49
N ALA A 25 -3.25 -10.86 -5.28
CA ALA A 25 -2.40 -11.75 -4.47
C ALA A 25 -1.14 -12.18 -5.21
N ASP A 26 -0.48 -11.23 -5.87
CA ASP A 26 0.70 -11.48 -6.68
C ASP A 26 1.92 -10.84 -6.03
N VAL A 27 2.65 -11.63 -5.23
CA VAL A 27 3.80 -11.11 -4.48
C VAL A 27 4.93 -10.67 -5.41
N GLU A 28 5.12 -11.33 -6.54
CA GLU A 28 6.19 -10.94 -7.46
C GLU A 28 5.90 -9.56 -8.05
N GLN A 29 4.65 -9.29 -8.39
CA GLN A 29 4.27 -7.97 -8.88
C GLN A 29 4.44 -6.91 -7.79
N ILE A 30 4.03 -7.21 -6.56
CA ILE A 30 4.20 -6.30 -5.43
C ILE A 30 5.68 -5.94 -5.28
N MET A 31 6.54 -6.95 -5.22
CA MET A 31 7.96 -6.73 -4.97
C MET A 31 8.69 -6.08 -6.14
N ALA A 32 8.21 -6.28 -7.36
CA ALA A 32 8.82 -5.63 -8.53
C ALA A 32 8.65 -4.11 -8.50
N CYS A 33 7.73 -3.59 -7.70
CA CYS A 33 7.51 -2.15 -7.56
C CYS A 33 8.51 -1.48 -6.64
N TRP A 34 9.24 -2.25 -5.83
CA TRP A 34 10.19 -1.73 -4.84
C TRP A 34 11.56 -1.52 -5.45
N ALA A 35 12.25 -0.49 -4.96
CA ALA A 35 13.65 -0.26 -5.34
C ALA A 35 14.51 -1.40 -4.80
N GLU A 36 15.53 -1.79 -5.58
CA GLU A 36 16.48 -2.79 -5.16
C GLU A 36 17.54 -2.12 -4.28
N HIS A 37 17.17 -1.90 -3.04
CA HIS A 37 17.95 -1.08 -2.12
C HIS A 37 17.69 -1.57 -0.69
N GLU A 38 18.72 -1.66 0.11
CA GLU A 38 18.56 -2.19 1.47
C GLU A 38 17.91 -1.20 2.43
N ASP A 39 17.81 0.07 2.04
CA ASP A 39 17.21 1.09 2.91
C ASP A 39 15.72 1.30 2.64
N VAL A 40 15.09 0.48 1.78
CA VAL A 40 13.64 0.58 1.61
C VAL A 40 12.95 0.22 2.92
N VAL A 41 11.82 0.88 3.18
CA VAL A 41 11.11 0.70 4.46
C VAL A 41 9.62 0.50 4.22
N CYS A 42 9.04 -0.38 5.01
CA CYS A 42 7.59 -0.58 5.03
C CYS A 42 7.14 -0.65 6.49
N ILE A 43 6.12 0.14 6.81
CA ILE A 43 5.51 0.13 8.14
C ILE A 43 4.05 -0.25 7.97
N PRO A 44 3.68 -1.50 8.30
CA PRO A 44 2.27 -1.91 8.21
C PRO A 44 1.44 -1.26 9.31
N PRO A 45 0.11 -1.21 9.13
CA PRO A 45 -0.74 -0.56 10.14
C PRO A 45 -0.59 -1.26 11.49
N GLY A 46 -0.23 -0.48 12.51
CA GLY A 46 -0.03 -1.01 13.85
C GLY A 46 1.24 -1.83 14.02
N GLY A 47 2.05 -1.96 12.99
CA GLY A 47 3.25 -2.79 13.02
C GLY A 47 4.53 -2.00 13.19
N LYS A 48 5.62 -2.73 13.16
CA LYS A 48 6.96 -2.16 13.29
C LYS A 48 7.54 -1.84 11.92
N PRO A 49 8.46 -0.88 11.83
CA PRO A 49 9.17 -0.65 10.58
C PRO A 49 9.96 -1.89 10.15
N LEU A 50 9.83 -2.23 8.89
CA LEU A 50 10.58 -3.32 8.27
C LEU A 50 11.51 -2.71 7.23
N HIS A 51 12.73 -3.15 7.20
CA HIS A 51 13.75 -2.63 6.30
C HIS A 51 14.27 -3.72 5.37
N GLY A 52 14.42 -3.35 4.10
CA GLY A 52 15.01 -4.23 3.11
C GLY A 52 13.98 -5.15 2.45
N LEU A 53 14.35 -5.63 1.27
CA LEU A 53 13.42 -6.39 0.43
C LEU A 53 13.03 -7.72 1.04
N HIS A 54 13.94 -8.36 1.75
CA HIS A 54 13.63 -9.67 2.33
C HIS A 54 12.50 -9.59 3.37
N ALA A 55 12.60 -8.65 4.30
CA ALA A 55 11.58 -8.47 5.33
C ALA A 55 10.25 -8.00 4.73
N ILE A 56 10.32 -7.12 3.73
CA ILE A 56 9.14 -6.59 3.08
C ILE A 56 8.44 -7.68 2.27
N ARG A 57 9.21 -8.52 1.58
CA ARG A 57 8.63 -9.67 0.85
C ARG A 57 7.90 -10.61 1.80
N LYS A 58 8.50 -10.88 2.96
CA LYS A 58 7.86 -11.75 3.94
C LYS A 58 6.52 -11.18 4.41
N LEU A 59 6.50 -9.87 4.67
CA LEU A 59 5.27 -9.19 5.07
C LEU A 59 4.16 -9.38 4.04
N PHE A 60 4.45 -9.10 2.78
CA PHE A 60 3.42 -9.19 1.73
C PHE A 60 3.05 -10.64 1.43
N THR A 61 4.01 -11.55 1.48
CA THR A 61 3.72 -12.97 1.32
C THR A 61 2.71 -13.44 2.37
N ASP A 62 2.95 -13.06 3.63
CA ASP A 62 2.04 -13.42 4.72
C ASP A 62 0.68 -12.73 4.57
N LEU A 63 0.69 -11.47 4.14
CA LEU A 63 -0.53 -10.69 4.00
C LEU A 63 -1.50 -11.28 2.98
N ILE A 64 -0.98 -11.73 1.85
CA ILE A 64 -1.82 -12.29 0.78
C ILE A 64 -1.95 -13.81 0.85
N LEU A 65 -1.47 -14.42 1.92
CA LEU A 65 -1.50 -15.87 2.08
C LEU A 65 -2.90 -16.44 1.95
N ASN A 66 -3.90 -15.72 2.43
CA ASN A 66 -5.29 -16.17 2.37
C ASN A 66 -6.04 -15.64 1.14
N GLY A 67 -5.32 -15.09 0.19
CA GLY A 67 -5.89 -14.65 -1.08
C GLY A 67 -5.85 -13.15 -1.30
N PRO A 68 -6.53 -12.70 -2.34
CA PRO A 68 -6.55 -11.29 -2.73
C PRO A 68 -7.07 -10.37 -1.64
N ILE A 69 -6.55 -9.15 -1.63
CA ILE A 69 -7.01 -8.09 -0.74
C ILE A 69 -7.97 -7.21 -1.53
N ALA A 70 -9.23 -7.22 -1.15
CA ALA A 70 -10.24 -6.41 -1.83
C ALA A 70 -10.09 -4.96 -1.37
N LEU A 71 -9.47 -4.15 -2.21
CA LEU A 71 -9.23 -2.75 -1.86
C LEU A 71 -9.37 -1.85 -3.08
N ARG A 72 -9.63 -0.59 -2.81
CA ARG A 72 -9.52 0.48 -3.80
C ARG A 72 -8.81 1.66 -3.15
N VAL A 73 -8.27 2.53 -3.97
CA VAL A 73 -7.42 3.63 -3.50
C VAL A 73 -7.98 4.94 -4.03
N THR A 74 -8.02 5.94 -3.14
CA THR A 74 -8.27 7.32 -3.56
C THR A 74 -7.10 8.17 -3.11
N HIS A 75 -6.74 9.15 -3.93
CA HIS A 75 -5.60 10.01 -3.65
C HIS A 75 -6.04 11.27 -2.95
N THR A 76 -5.32 11.66 -1.91
CA THR A 76 -5.55 12.92 -1.21
C THR A 76 -4.56 13.97 -1.67
N HIS A 77 -3.34 13.57 -2.00
CA HIS A 77 -2.32 14.52 -2.43
C HIS A 77 -1.18 13.79 -3.15
N LYS A 78 -0.64 14.43 -4.17
CA LYS A 78 0.54 13.94 -4.89
C LYS A 78 1.55 15.08 -5.03
N SER A 79 2.80 14.79 -4.76
CA SER A 79 3.90 15.70 -4.94
C SER A 79 4.93 15.03 -5.85
N LEU A 80 5.36 15.73 -6.89
CA LEU A 80 6.35 15.21 -7.83
C LEU A 80 7.53 16.17 -7.91
N GLN A 81 8.70 15.64 -7.62
CA GLN A 81 9.98 16.34 -7.75
C GLN A 81 10.78 15.63 -8.82
N LEU A 82 11.95 16.15 -9.14
CA LEU A 82 12.80 15.63 -10.20
C LEU A 82 13.12 14.13 -10.00
N ALA A 83 13.43 13.74 -8.78
CA ALA A 83 13.85 12.36 -8.48
C ALA A 83 13.06 11.73 -7.34
N GLN A 84 12.01 12.38 -6.86
CA GLN A 84 11.20 11.86 -5.75
C GLN A 84 9.74 12.24 -5.93
N ALA A 85 8.88 11.31 -5.60
CA ALA A 85 7.44 11.56 -5.55
C ALA A 85 6.90 11.08 -4.22
N ILE A 86 5.93 11.81 -3.68
CA ILE A 86 5.25 11.47 -2.44
C ILE A 86 3.75 11.50 -2.69
N HIS A 87 3.11 10.38 -2.42
CA HIS A 87 1.65 10.28 -2.52
C HIS A 87 1.07 9.98 -1.16
N THR A 88 0.01 10.69 -0.79
CA THR A 88 -0.82 10.29 0.33
C THR A 88 -2.13 9.76 -0.24
N VAL A 89 -2.52 8.58 0.24
CA VAL A 89 -3.68 7.89 -0.30
C VAL A 89 -4.53 7.36 0.84
N THR A 90 -5.82 7.17 0.55
CA THR A 90 -6.71 6.42 1.42
C THR A 90 -6.93 5.06 0.77
N GLU A 91 -6.65 4.00 1.52
CA GLU A 91 -6.90 2.63 1.10
C GLU A 91 -8.24 2.22 1.69
N HIS A 92 -9.18 1.83 0.84
CA HIS A 92 -10.50 1.36 1.26
C HIS A 92 -10.50 -0.15 1.13
N VAL A 93 -10.37 -0.84 2.27
CA VAL A 93 -10.20 -2.28 2.30
C VAL A 93 -11.48 -2.93 2.80
N SER A 94 -12.01 -3.89 2.03
CA SER A 94 -13.17 -4.65 2.46
C SER A 94 -12.73 -5.67 3.50
N VAL A 95 -13.41 -5.66 4.64
CA VAL A 95 -13.10 -6.59 5.73
C VAL A 95 -14.38 -7.30 6.17
N GLN A 96 -14.21 -8.50 6.67
CA GLN A 96 -15.31 -9.27 7.22
C GLN A 96 -15.37 -9.04 8.73
N THR A 97 -16.53 -8.67 9.22
CA THR A 97 -16.75 -8.48 10.65
C THR A 97 -17.86 -9.42 11.13
N ASP A 98 -18.09 -9.46 12.42
CA ASP A 98 -19.18 -10.27 13.01
C ASP A 98 -20.54 -9.84 12.48
N ASP A 99 -20.67 -8.56 12.13
CA ASP A 99 -21.93 -8.00 11.64
C ASP A 99 -22.02 -8.00 10.11
N GLY A 100 -21.07 -8.64 9.42
CA GLY A 100 -21.05 -8.71 7.96
C GLY A 100 -19.87 -7.96 7.37
N GLN A 101 -20.07 -7.40 6.19
CA GLN A 101 -19.01 -6.67 5.48
C GLN A 101 -18.86 -5.26 6.02
N ALA A 102 -17.62 -4.82 6.13
CA ALA A 102 -17.29 -3.45 6.51
C ALA A 102 -16.17 -2.95 5.60
N VAL A 103 -15.91 -1.67 5.63
CA VAL A 103 -14.83 -1.05 4.90
C VAL A 103 -13.88 -0.38 5.89
N ALA A 104 -12.63 -0.82 5.88
CA ALA A 104 -11.59 -0.19 6.67
C ALA A 104 -10.94 0.88 5.80
N GLN A 105 -10.87 2.11 6.30
CA GLN A 105 -10.13 3.18 5.64
C GLN A 105 -8.78 3.31 6.33
N LEU A 106 -7.73 3.12 5.56
CA LEU A 106 -6.37 3.24 6.04
C LEU A 106 -5.70 4.39 5.30
N TYR A 107 -4.77 5.06 5.94
CA TYR A 107 -4.07 6.18 5.33
C TYR A 107 -2.63 5.77 5.08
N SER A 108 -2.19 5.92 3.82
CA SER A 108 -0.86 5.50 3.44
C SER A 108 -0.05 6.63 2.87
N LEU A 109 1.24 6.58 3.15
CA LEU A 109 2.24 7.44 2.56
C LEU A 109 3.11 6.57 1.69
N ASN A 110 3.17 6.87 0.39
CA ASN A 110 4.00 6.16 -0.56
C ASN A 110 5.07 7.10 -1.09
N VAL A 111 6.33 6.73 -0.93
CA VAL A 111 7.45 7.50 -1.40
C VAL A 111 8.16 6.73 -2.51
N PHE A 112 8.38 7.41 -3.62
CA PHE A 112 9.01 6.83 -4.80
C PHE A 112 10.28 7.61 -5.12
N HIS A 113 11.32 6.88 -5.53
CA HIS A 113 12.54 7.51 -6.05
C HIS A 113 12.74 7.09 -7.50
N LYS A 114 13.32 7.99 -8.29
CA LYS A 114 13.73 7.65 -9.64
C LYS A 114 15.10 6.98 -9.55
N THR A 115 15.14 5.70 -9.82
CA THR A 115 16.35 4.89 -9.73
C THR A 115 16.90 4.62 -11.12
N ALA A 116 18.01 3.89 -11.19
CA ALA A 116 18.58 3.47 -12.47
C ALA A 116 17.62 2.59 -13.26
N GLN A 117 16.69 1.90 -12.57
CA GLN A 117 15.67 1.07 -13.19
C GLN A 117 14.36 1.84 -13.42
N GLY A 118 14.34 3.14 -13.16
CA GLY A 118 13.16 3.97 -13.25
C GLY A 118 12.55 4.24 -11.87
N TRP A 119 11.32 4.71 -11.86
CA TRP A 119 10.64 5.00 -10.59
C TRP A 119 10.35 3.71 -9.83
N ARG A 120 10.62 3.74 -8.53
CA ARG A 120 10.38 2.61 -7.65
C ARG A 120 9.99 3.10 -6.27
N LEU A 121 9.21 2.29 -5.58
CA LEU A 121 8.77 2.54 -4.21
C LEU A 121 9.97 2.36 -3.27
N VAL A 122 10.18 3.31 -2.38
CA VAL A 122 11.25 3.23 -1.37
C VAL A 122 10.69 3.24 0.04
N ALA A 123 9.46 3.71 0.22
CA ALA A 123 8.81 3.71 1.53
C ALA A 123 7.31 3.58 1.37
N HIS A 124 6.71 2.78 2.22
CA HIS A 124 5.27 2.61 2.31
C HIS A 124 4.92 2.53 3.79
N HIS A 125 4.13 3.48 4.26
CA HIS A 125 3.71 3.54 5.66
C HIS A 125 2.21 3.64 5.69
N THR A 126 1.55 2.69 6.32
CA THR A 126 0.10 2.67 6.44
C THR A 126 -0.29 2.83 7.90
N SER A 127 -1.12 3.81 8.17
CA SER A 127 -1.66 4.00 9.51
C SER A 127 -3.12 3.57 9.55
N PRO A 128 -3.59 3.04 10.69
CA PRO A 128 -4.99 2.72 10.84
C PRO A 128 -5.84 3.97 10.73
N GLY A 129 -7.01 3.82 10.14
CA GLY A 129 -7.96 4.90 10.01
C GLY A 129 -9.28 4.51 10.65
N HIS A 130 -10.33 4.43 9.86
CA HIS A 130 -11.67 4.16 10.34
C HIS A 130 -12.25 2.91 9.72
N ILE A 131 -13.16 2.25 10.43
CA ILE A 131 -13.91 1.13 9.90
C ILE A 131 -15.38 1.56 9.85
N THR A 132 -16.01 1.35 8.70
CA THR A 132 -17.43 1.61 8.54
C THR A 132 -18.10 0.36 8.00
N ASP A 133 -19.38 0.19 8.25
CA ASP A 133 -20.11 -0.95 7.72
C ASP A 133 -20.76 -0.64 6.37
N GLY A 134 -20.50 0.54 5.83
CA GLY A 134 -21.03 0.91 4.53
C GLY A 134 -22.48 1.29 4.51
N LEU A 135 -23.22 0.99 5.54
CA LEU A 135 -24.65 1.29 5.64
C LEU A 135 -24.94 2.36 6.66
N VAL A 136 -24.04 2.54 7.60
CA VAL A 136 -24.21 3.46 8.69
C VAL A 136 -23.23 4.59 8.52
N GLU A 137 -23.68 5.78 8.85
CA GLU A 137 -22.85 6.95 8.83
C GLU A 137 -21.58 6.68 9.62
N PRO A 138 -20.41 6.95 9.05
CA PRO A 138 -19.17 6.74 9.80
C PRO A 138 -19.15 7.67 11.00
N HIS A 139 -19.08 7.10 12.14
CA HIS A 139 -18.94 7.87 13.36
C HIS A 139 -17.68 7.42 14.06
N ALA A 140 -17.28 8.18 15.05
CA ALA A 140 -16.05 7.89 15.74
C ALA A 140 -16.05 6.47 16.25
N LEU A 141 -15.05 5.70 15.85
CA LEU A 141 -14.86 4.36 16.34
C LEU A 141 -14.12 4.41 17.66
N PRO A 142 -14.25 3.36 18.48
CA PRO A 142 -13.42 3.28 19.68
C PRO A 142 -11.96 3.48 19.33
N SER A 143 -11.24 4.15 20.18
CA SER A 143 -9.84 4.47 19.93
C SER A 143 -9.00 3.21 19.68
N THR A 144 -9.41 2.08 20.20
CA THR A 144 -8.71 0.82 19.99
C THR A 144 -8.68 0.40 18.52
N VAL A 145 -9.59 0.90 17.72
CA VAL A 145 -9.64 0.58 16.30
C VAL A 145 -8.66 1.44 15.51
N LEU A 146 -8.32 2.60 16.04
CA LEU A 146 -7.51 3.58 15.33
C LEU A 146 -6.02 3.49 15.63
N HIS A 147 -5.63 2.63 16.53
CA HIS A 147 -4.24 2.57 16.98
C HIS A 147 -3.57 1.26 16.66
#